data_86383804954a84339b092320b7093751
#
_entry.id   86383804954a84339b092320b7093751
#
_cell.length_a   1.000
_cell.length_b   1.000
_cell.length_c   1.000
_cell.angle_alpha   90.00
_cell.angle_beta   90.00
_cell.angle_gamma   90.00
#
_symmetry.space_group_name_H-M   'P 1'
#
loop_
_entity.id
_entity.type
_entity.pdbx_description
1 polymer ?
#
loop_
_entity_poly.entity_id
_entity_poly.type
_entity_poly.pdbx_seq_one_letter_code
_entity_poly.pdbx_strand_id
1 'polypeptide(L)'
;KMYEKEIASRTPRSSFFNCLKNSAKQFYLRDGENMYILSGYPWGVVLARNTFMAVPGLTLAIDHKADYEAVMRTALRALRTYMGTGAKDERIEGIDLPDIPLWAVWAIQQYAKNVGTEAARDLYGDDIRAILNYILDGQHPNLFVDAKTKLLSTNGALSPVSWMNSQLNGHPVVPRSGFLVEFNALWYNALVLGTKLLADDADAQADVARWTEAAEAVKPAFVDMFLNGYGYLYDYVDGNYADPSVRPNMAVAIGLDYSPLDRRQRKGVLDVVTRELLTPKGLRTLSPKSYGYRPFYLGSPTEREEALHNGPARPWLIGFYAEAYLRVFGMSGVNYIDRMLIGFEDDMSTGCIGSLSQLYDANPPFTGRGAI
;
A
#
# COMPACT_ATOMS: atom_id res chain seq x y z
N LYS A 1 22.81 -30.51 4.90
CA LYS A 1 21.39 -30.89 5.11
C LYS A 1 20.42 -29.69 4.99
N MET A 2 20.67 -28.53 5.67
CA MET A 2 19.81 -27.34 5.55
C MET A 2 19.92 -26.72 4.15
N TYR A 3 21.14 -26.54 3.66
CA TYR A 3 21.43 -26.01 2.32
C TYR A 3 20.91 -26.93 1.19
N GLU A 4 21.02 -28.23 1.33
CA GLU A 4 20.47 -29.21 0.38
C GLU A 4 18.94 -29.18 0.31
N LYS A 5 18.27 -29.02 1.46
CA LYS A 5 16.80 -28.85 1.51
C LYS A 5 16.37 -27.55 0.84
N GLU A 6 17.12 -26.49 1.03
CA GLU A 6 16.81 -25.20 0.41
C GLU A 6 16.99 -25.23 -1.10
N ILE A 7 18.10 -25.81 -1.59
CA ILE A 7 18.31 -26.00 -3.05
C ILE A 7 17.21 -26.84 -3.66
N ALA A 8 16.83 -27.95 -3.00
CA ALA A 8 15.78 -28.84 -3.48
C ALA A 8 14.39 -28.17 -3.49
N SER A 9 14.18 -27.13 -2.69
CA SER A 9 12.90 -26.36 -2.63
C SER A 9 12.84 -25.22 -3.64
N ARG A 10 13.92 -24.91 -4.36
CA ARG A 10 13.95 -23.81 -5.34
C ARG A 10 13.25 -24.20 -6.63
N THR A 11 12.39 -23.33 -7.09
CA THR A 11 11.81 -23.44 -8.43
C THR A 11 12.86 -23.14 -9.49
N PRO A 12 12.93 -23.90 -10.61
CA PRO A 12 13.84 -23.59 -11.70
C PRO A 12 13.66 -22.15 -12.19
N ARG A 13 14.75 -21.41 -12.39
CA ARG A 13 14.75 -20.02 -12.86
C ARG A 13 14.50 -19.94 -14.38
N SER A 14 13.47 -20.60 -14.85
CA SER A 14 13.12 -20.73 -16.27
C SER A 14 12.18 -19.63 -16.76
N SER A 15 11.66 -18.79 -15.87
CA SER A 15 10.77 -17.69 -16.20
C SER A 15 10.90 -16.55 -15.19
N PHE A 16 10.46 -15.37 -15.58
CA PHE A 16 10.34 -14.19 -14.70
C PHE A 16 9.59 -14.52 -13.40
N PHE A 17 8.43 -15.16 -13.52
CA PHE A 17 7.61 -15.54 -12.38
C PHE A 17 8.33 -16.52 -11.41
N ASN A 18 9.06 -17.49 -11.95
CA ASN A 18 9.84 -18.41 -11.12
C ASN A 18 10.99 -17.71 -10.39
N CYS A 19 11.61 -16.71 -11.01
CA CYS A 19 12.60 -15.87 -10.34
C CYS A 19 11.98 -15.12 -9.16
N LEU A 20 10.81 -14.49 -9.35
CA LEU A 20 10.08 -13.80 -8.29
C LEU A 20 9.65 -14.74 -7.15
N LYS A 21 9.19 -15.98 -7.46
CA LYS A 21 8.89 -17.00 -6.44
C LYS A 21 10.09 -17.32 -5.54
N ASN A 22 11.26 -17.47 -6.14
CA ASN A 22 12.47 -17.73 -5.37
C ASN A 22 12.91 -16.52 -4.55
N SER A 23 12.77 -15.33 -5.11
CA SER A 23 13.11 -14.07 -4.44
C SER A 23 12.19 -13.79 -3.24
N ALA A 24 10.91 -14.08 -3.34
CA ALA A 24 9.94 -13.87 -2.27
C ALA A 24 10.36 -14.53 -0.95
N LYS A 25 10.92 -15.75 -1.02
CA LYS A 25 11.36 -16.51 0.16
C LYS A 25 12.54 -15.87 0.91
N GLN A 26 13.32 -15.00 0.27
CA GLN A 26 14.46 -14.32 0.90
C GLN A 26 14.01 -13.29 1.95
N PHE A 27 12.79 -12.81 1.85
CA PHE A 27 12.25 -11.83 2.78
C PHE A 27 11.66 -12.43 4.06
N TYR A 28 11.57 -13.76 4.16
CA TYR A 28 11.00 -14.43 5.32
C TYR A 28 12.00 -14.58 6.45
N LEU A 29 11.64 -14.10 7.63
CA LEU A 29 12.36 -14.30 8.88
C LEU A 29 11.49 -15.09 9.85
N ARG A 30 11.96 -16.29 10.25
CA ARG A 30 11.27 -17.12 11.25
C ARG A 30 12.01 -17.05 12.57
N ASP A 31 11.24 -16.87 13.65
CA ASP A 31 11.74 -16.90 15.02
C ASP A 31 10.72 -17.60 15.92
N GLY A 32 11.00 -18.84 16.27
CA GLY A 32 10.05 -19.71 16.94
C GLY A 32 8.76 -19.89 16.14
N GLU A 33 7.63 -19.53 16.74
CA GLU A 33 6.33 -19.57 16.10
C GLU A 33 6.01 -18.30 15.28
N ASN A 34 6.83 -17.25 15.39
CA ASN A 34 6.64 -16.01 14.71
C ASN A 34 7.24 -16.04 13.31
N MET A 35 6.57 -15.34 12.40
CA MET A 35 7.05 -15.13 11.05
C MET A 35 6.95 -13.66 10.69
N TYR A 36 8.04 -13.10 10.17
CA TYR A 36 8.19 -11.70 9.83
C TYR A 36 8.57 -11.55 8.36
N ILE A 37 8.36 -10.35 7.82
CA ILE A 37 8.85 -9.95 6.49
C ILE A 37 9.90 -8.85 6.68
N LEU A 38 11.11 -9.09 6.15
CA LEU A 38 12.17 -8.09 6.07
C LEU A 38 11.83 -7.04 5.01
N SER A 39 12.03 -5.77 5.31
CA SER A 39 11.76 -4.66 4.40
C SER A 39 12.84 -4.45 3.33
N GLY A 40 13.90 -5.26 3.34
CA GLY A 40 14.96 -5.27 2.36
C GLY A 40 15.98 -6.37 2.72
N TYR A 41 16.30 -7.22 1.79
CA TYR A 41 17.23 -8.33 2.00
C TYR A 41 18.66 -7.89 1.70
N PRO A 42 19.68 -8.29 2.49
CA PRO A 42 19.59 -9.02 3.78
C PRO A 42 19.60 -8.10 5.02
N TRP A 43 19.69 -6.80 4.86
CA TRP A 43 19.98 -5.82 5.92
C TRP A 43 18.74 -5.06 6.43
N GLY A 44 17.58 -5.37 5.87
CA GLY A 44 16.34 -4.67 6.21
C GLY A 44 15.85 -5.03 7.61
N VAL A 45 15.14 -4.07 8.22
CA VAL A 45 14.35 -4.24 9.45
C VAL A 45 12.95 -4.73 9.11
N VAL A 46 12.19 -5.14 10.11
CA VAL A 46 10.77 -5.47 9.95
C VAL A 46 9.93 -4.21 10.13
N LEU A 47 9.36 -3.70 9.05
CA LEU A 47 8.47 -2.54 9.09
C LEU A 47 7.01 -2.98 8.98
N ALA A 48 6.15 -2.50 9.88
CA ALA A 48 4.72 -2.83 9.89
C ALA A 48 4.05 -2.53 8.54
N ARG A 49 4.28 -1.33 7.98
CA ARG A 49 3.73 -0.93 6.68
C ARG A 49 4.13 -1.90 5.58
N ASN A 50 5.44 -2.18 5.46
CA ASN A 50 5.95 -3.05 4.42
C ASN A 50 5.42 -4.48 4.60
N THR A 51 5.27 -4.94 5.84
CA THR A 51 4.68 -6.26 6.14
C THR A 51 3.26 -6.36 5.59
N PHE A 52 2.36 -5.45 5.96
CA PHE A 52 0.97 -5.51 5.49
C PHE A 52 0.82 -5.28 3.98
N MET A 53 1.64 -4.40 3.39
CA MET A 53 1.59 -4.13 1.95
C MET A 53 2.18 -5.26 1.11
N ALA A 54 3.23 -5.95 1.59
CA ALA A 54 3.96 -6.95 0.81
C ALA A 54 3.47 -8.38 1.02
N VAL A 55 2.88 -8.71 2.19
CA VAL A 55 2.51 -10.08 2.53
C VAL A 55 1.61 -10.76 1.49
N PRO A 56 0.61 -10.11 0.85
CA PRO A 56 -0.19 -10.78 -0.17
C PRO A 56 0.63 -11.22 -1.38
N GLY A 57 1.51 -10.34 -1.86
CA GLY A 57 2.36 -10.63 -3.02
C GLY A 57 3.46 -11.64 -2.72
N LEU A 58 4.07 -11.58 -1.53
CA LEU A 58 5.13 -12.50 -1.14
C LEU A 58 4.63 -13.91 -0.80
N THR A 59 3.34 -14.09 -0.53
CA THR A 59 2.77 -15.35 -0.05
C THR A 59 1.61 -15.85 -0.91
N LEU A 60 0.45 -15.17 -0.91
CA LEU A 60 -0.76 -15.64 -1.60
C LEU A 60 -0.54 -15.75 -3.11
N ALA A 61 0.15 -14.79 -3.73
CA ALA A 61 0.45 -14.79 -5.15
C ALA A 61 1.33 -15.98 -5.62
N ILE A 62 1.96 -16.69 -4.68
CA ILE A 62 2.81 -17.87 -4.93
C ILE A 62 2.29 -19.13 -4.25
N ASP A 63 1.01 -19.16 -3.89
CA ASP A 63 0.30 -20.29 -3.26
C ASP A 63 0.82 -20.68 -1.86
N HIS A 64 1.40 -19.75 -1.11
CA HIS A 64 1.92 -19.96 0.25
C HIS A 64 0.96 -19.43 1.32
N LYS A 65 -0.28 -19.93 1.34
CA LYS A 65 -1.33 -19.53 2.29
C LYS A 65 -0.89 -19.65 3.76
N ALA A 66 -0.22 -20.74 4.14
CA ALA A 66 0.24 -20.95 5.52
C ALA A 66 1.26 -19.90 5.98
N ASP A 67 2.13 -19.45 5.07
CA ASP A 67 3.10 -18.38 5.35
C ASP A 67 2.39 -17.03 5.52
N TYR A 68 1.36 -16.75 4.70
CA TYR A 68 0.50 -15.59 4.89
C TYR A 68 -0.11 -15.55 6.28
N GLU A 69 -0.77 -16.64 6.69
CA GLU A 69 -1.45 -16.74 7.99
C GLU A 69 -0.46 -16.59 9.16
N ALA A 70 0.75 -17.15 9.03
CA ALA A 70 1.80 -17.03 10.04
C ALA A 70 2.30 -15.58 10.20
N VAL A 71 2.53 -14.87 9.09
CA VAL A 71 2.94 -13.46 9.10
C VAL A 71 1.83 -12.58 9.66
N MET A 72 0.60 -12.75 9.17
CA MET A 72 -0.54 -11.95 9.62
C MET A 72 -0.84 -12.16 11.10
N ARG A 73 -0.78 -13.40 11.60
CA ARG A 73 -0.95 -13.68 13.03
C ARG A 73 0.08 -12.91 13.88
N THR A 74 1.35 -12.87 13.44
CA THR A 74 2.40 -12.14 14.15
C THR A 74 2.15 -10.62 14.10
N ALA A 75 1.88 -10.08 12.91
CA ALA A 75 1.70 -8.64 12.71
C ALA A 75 0.39 -8.11 13.35
N LEU A 76 -0.73 -8.84 13.23
CA LEU A 76 -2.00 -8.44 13.84
C LEU A 76 -1.96 -8.54 15.37
N ARG A 77 -1.24 -9.52 15.92
CA ARG A 77 -1.02 -9.55 17.37
C ARG A 77 -0.28 -8.30 17.86
N ALA A 78 0.78 -7.89 17.17
CA ALA A 78 1.50 -6.66 17.50
C ALA A 78 0.60 -5.42 17.39
N LEU A 79 -0.20 -5.34 16.31
CA LEU A 79 -1.15 -4.23 16.12
C LEU A 79 -2.23 -4.20 17.21
N ARG A 80 -2.82 -5.35 17.56
CA ARG A 80 -3.80 -5.44 18.66
C ARG A 80 -3.22 -5.03 20.01
N THR A 81 -1.98 -5.45 20.29
CA THR A 81 -1.28 -5.04 21.51
C THR A 81 -1.13 -3.52 21.57
N TYR A 82 -0.67 -2.93 20.44
CA TYR A 82 -0.58 -1.48 20.35
C TYR A 82 -1.93 -0.78 20.53
N MET A 83 -2.97 -1.22 19.82
CA MET A 83 -4.31 -0.64 19.93
C MET A 83 -4.90 -0.72 21.35
N GLY A 84 -4.63 -1.80 22.06
CA GLY A 84 -5.16 -2.00 23.42
C GLY A 84 -4.36 -1.34 24.54
N THR A 85 -3.05 -1.23 24.39
CA THR A 85 -2.15 -0.80 25.49
C THR A 85 -1.21 0.34 25.15
N GLY A 86 -1.08 0.71 23.87
CA GLY A 86 -0.07 1.64 23.37
C GLY A 86 1.35 1.05 23.30
N ALA A 87 1.55 -0.22 23.70
CA ALA A 87 2.87 -0.86 23.68
C ALA A 87 3.28 -1.20 22.25
N LYS A 88 4.50 -0.81 21.86
CA LYS A 88 5.09 -1.13 20.55
C LYS A 88 5.80 -2.47 20.61
N ASP A 89 5.74 -3.21 19.51
CA ASP A 89 6.52 -4.42 19.35
C ASP A 89 8.01 -4.08 19.19
N GLU A 90 8.88 -4.88 19.79
CA GLU A 90 10.34 -4.64 19.77
C GLU A 90 10.97 -4.95 18.39
N ARG A 91 10.33 -5.79 17.58
CA ARG A 91 10.83 -6.23 16.27
C ARG A 91 10.12 -5.59 15.10
N ILE A 92 8.87 -5.14 15.28
CA ILE A 92 8.05 -4.56 14.21
C ILE A 92 8.02 -3.05 14.37
N GLU A 93 8.90 -2.37 13.66
CA GLU A 93 8.98 -0.92 13.69
C GLU A 93 7.78 -0.26 13.00
N GLY A 94 7.36 0.91 13.54
CA GLY A 94 6.31 1.73 12.95
C GLY A 94 4.91 1.16 13.08
N ILE A 95 4.65 0.27 14.03
CA ILE A 95 3.30 -0.29 14.28
C ILE A 95 2.29 0.79 14.71
N ASP A 96 2.79 1.92 15.23
CA ASP A 96 2.05 3.07 15.71
C ASP A 96 1.77 4.13 14.62
N LEU A 97 2.17 3.90 13.39
CA LEU A 97 1.90 4.84 12.31
C LEU A 97 0.42 4.82 11.87
N PRO A 98 -0.15 5.98 11.51
CA PRO A 98 -1.60 6.10 11.30
C PRO A 98 -2.14 5.34 10.10
N ASP A 99 -1.33 4.98 9.12
CA ASP A 99 -1.76 4.18 7.97
C ASP A 99 -1.75 2.66 8.21
N ILE A 100 -1.14 2.18 9.31
CA ILE A 100 -0.99 0.75 9.58
C ILE A 100 -2.32 0.02 9.73
N PRO A 101 -3.30 0.52 10.51
CA PRO A 101 -4.61 -0.12 10.60
C PRO A 101 -5.31 -0.26 9.24
N LEU A 102 -5.14 0.74 8.36
CA LEU A 102 -5.74 0.75 7.03
C LEU A 102 -5.10 -0.30 6.11
N TRP A 103 -3.77 -0.42 6.12
CA TRP A 103 -3.05 -1.44 5.36
C TRP A 103 -3.29 -2.85 5.89
N ALA A 104 -3.48 -3.02 7.20
CA ALA A 104 -3.86 -4.31 7.80
C ALA A 104 -5.20 -4.80 7.24
N VAL A 105 -6.22 -3.93 7.19
CA VAL A 105 -7.52 -4.26 6.60
C VAL A 105 -7.40 -4.57 5.11
N TRP A 106 -6.59 -3.81 4.35
CA TRP A 106 -6.34 -4.10 2.94
C TRP A 106 -5.66 -5.47 2.74
N ALA A 107 -4.70 -5.83 3.59
CA ALA A 107 -4.08 -7.15 3.54
C ALA A 107 -5.12 -8.27 3.77
N ILE A 108 -5.99 -8.14 4.77
CA ILE A 108 -7.08 -9.09 5.01
C ILE A 108 -8.01 -9.20 3.80
N GLN A 109 -8.30 -8.07 3.12
CA GLN A 109 -9.08 -8.09 1.88
C GLN A 109 -8.42 -8.94 0.79
N GLN A 110 -7.09 -8.89 0.66
CA GLN A 110 -6.39 -9.74 -0.31
C GLN A 110 -6.52 -11.24 0.03
N TYR A 111 -6.56 -11.59 1.31
CA TYR A 111 -6.86 -12.95 1.73
C TYR A 111 -8.29 -13.36 1.35
N ALA A 112 -9.26 -12.50 1.59
CA ALA A 112 -10.66 -12.77 1.20
C ALA A 112 -10.81 -12.98 -0.32
N LYS A 113 -10.06 -12.24 -1.14
CA LYS A 113 -10.05 -12.40 -2.60
C LYS A 113 -9.44 -13.72 -3.07
N ASN A 114 -8.38 -14.17 -2.41
CA ASN A 114 -7.59 -15.33 -2.87
C ASN A 114 -8.08 -16.65 -2.25
N VAL A 115 -8.56 -16.62 -1.01
CA VAL A 115 -8.92 -17.82 -0.25
C VAL A 115 -10.44 -17.97 -0.09
N GLY A 116 -11.15 -16.85 0.04
CA GLY A 116 -12.59 -16.81 0.18
C GLY A 116 -13.04 -15.92 1.35
N THR A 117 -14.23 -15.36 1.18
CA THR A 117 -14.81 -14.41 2.15
C THR A 117 -15.13 -15.08 3.49
N GLU A 118 -15.66 -16.30 3.46
CA GLU A 118 -15.99 -17.06 4.67
C GLU A 118 -14.73 -17.36 5.50
N ALA A 119 -13.68 -17.88 4.86
CA ALA A 119 -12.40 -18.13 5.54
C ALA A 119 -11.77 -16.85 6.11
N ALA A 120 -11.91 -15.71 5.41
CA ALA A 120 -11.43 -14.43 5.90
C ALA A 120 -12.24 -13.93 7.11
N ARG A 121 -13.56 -14.11 7.09
CA ARG A 121 -14.43 -13.78 8.23
C ARG A 121 -14.05 -14.60 9.45
N ASP A 122 -13.94 -15.92 9.30
CA ASP A 122 -13.70 -16.85 10.41
C ASP A 122 -12.31 -16.60 11.05
N LEU A 123 -11.32 -16.20 10.27
CA LEU A 123 -9.95 -16.00 10.74
C LEU A 123 -9.65 -14.58 11.20
N TYR A 124 -10.24 -13.57 10.56
CA TYR A 124 -9.89 -12.15 10.72
C TYR A 124 -11.07 -11.23 11.03
N GLY A 125 -12.29 -11.75 11.20
CA GLY A 125 -13.48 -10.95 11.49
C GLY A 125 -13.32 -10.08 12.73
N ASP A 126 -12.79 -10.66 13.82
CA ASP A 126 -12.51 -9.94 15.05
C ASP A 126 -11.42 -8.87 14.89
N ASP A 127 -10.43 -9.09 14.01
CA ASP A 127 -9.39 -8.09 13.72
C ASP A 127 -9.98 -6.90 12.98
N ILE A 128 -10.81 -7.16 11.95
CA ILE A 128 -11.54 -6.12 11.22
C ILE A 128 -12.41 -5.29 12.17
N ARG A 129 -13.18 -5.97 13.01
CA ARG A 129 -14.05 -5.32 13.99
C ARG A 129 -13.26 -4.42 14.94
N ALA A 130 -12.19 -4.95 15.52
CA ALA A 130 -11.32 -4.19 16.42
C ALA A 130 -10.70 -2.97 15.74
N ILE A 131 -10.16 -3.12 14.53
CA ILE A 131 -9.50 -2.03 13.80
C ILE A 131 -10.49 -0.93 13.42
N LEU A 132 -11.64 -1.29 12.83
CA LEU A 132 -12.62 -0.29 12.38
C LEU A 132 -13.19 0.51 13.57
N ASN A 133 -13.50 -0.15 14.67
CA ASN A 133 -13.99 0.53 15.87
C ASN A 133 -12.89 1.37 16.53
N TYR A 134 -11.65 0.89 16.61
CA TYR A 134 -10.50 1.67 17.10
C TYR A 134 -10.34 3.01 16.36
N ILE A 135 -10.51 2.99 15.02
CA ILE A 135 -10.45 4.20 14.20
C ILE A 135 -11.68 5.08 14.46
N LEU A 136 -12.89 4.53 14.35
CA LEU A 136 -14.15 5.30 14.51
C LEU A 136 -14.31 5.93 15.88
N ASP A 137 -13.81 5.27 16.92
CA ASP A 137 -13.84 5.76 18.30
C ASP A 137 -12.72 6.79 18.58
N GLY A 138 -11.90 7.14 17.56
CA GLY A 138 -10.86 8.15 17.67
C GLY A 138 -9.73 7.78 18.63
N GLN A 139 -9.45 6.47 18.78
CA GLN A 139 -8.47 6.00 19.77
C GLN A 139 -7.02 6.11 19.27
N HIS A 140 -6.79 6.28 17.98
CA HIS A 140 -5.44 6.42 17.44
C HIS A 140 -4.91 7.85 17.67
N PRO A 141 -3.69 8.01 18.25
CA PRO A 141 -3.17 9.33 18.65
C PRO A 141 -2.90 10.31 17.50
N ASN A 142 -2.76 9.82 16.27
CA ASN A 142 -2.50 10.63 15.08
C ASN A 142 -3.39 10.23 13.87
N LEU A 143 -4.62 9.81 14.13
CA LEU A 143 -5.62 9.57 13.09
C LEU A 143 -6.98 10.03 13.61
N PHE A 144 -7.52 11.09 13.02
CA PHE A 144 -8.67 11.79 13.53
C PHE A 144 -9.84 11.65 12.55
N VAL A 145 -11.02 11.29 13.08
CA VAL A 145 -12.26 11.17 12.30
C VAL A 145 -13.01 12.49 12.33
N ASP A 146 -13.24 13.10 11.16
CA ASP A 146 -14.09 14.29 11.06
C ASP A 146 -15.53 13.95 11.43
N ALA A 147 -16.13 14.74 12.30
CA ALA A 147 -17.44 14.46 12.87
C ALA A 147 -18.56 14.41 11.82
N LYS A 148 -18.46 15.24 10.77
CA LYS A 148 -19.49 15.40 9.74
C LYS A 148 -19.28 14.48 8.55
N THR A 149 -18.08 14.48 8.00
CA THR A 149 -17.74 13.79 6.75
C THR A 149 -17.27 12.36 6.97
N LYS A 150 -16.88 12.01 8.22
CA LYS A 150 -16.23 10.76 8.60
C LYS A 150 -14.90 10.50 7.87
N LEU A 151 -14.36 11.50 7.18
CA LEU A 151 -13.02 11.44 6.59
C LEU A 151 -11.95 11.42 7.68
N LEU A 152 -10.81 10.82 7.34
CA LEU A 152 -9.65 10.72 8.23
C LEU A 152 -8.65 11.83 7.94
N SER A 153 -8.23 12.52 9.00
CA SER A 153 -7.12 13.46 8.99
C SER A 153 -5.97 12.99 9.87
N THR A 154 -4.77 13.48 9.60
CA THR A 154 -3.54 13.13 10.32
C THR A 154 -2.59 14.32 10.35
N ASN A 155 -1.67 14.34 11.31
CA ASN A 155 -0.64 15.37 11.42
C ASN A 155 0.71 14.81 10.94
N GLY A 156 1.09 15.18 9.74
CA GLY A 156 2.34 14.77 9.08
C GLY A 156 3.28 15.92 8.77
N ALA A 157 3.05 17.10 9.34
CA ALA A 157 3.88 18.28 9.08
C ALA A 157 5.31 18.14 9.62
N LEU A 158 5.48 17.49 10.78
CA LEU A 158 6.77 17.35 11.45
C LEU A 158 7.37 15.93 11.39
N SER A 159 6.57 14.93 11.06
CA SER A 159 6.99 13.53 10.98
C SER A 159 6.23 12.81 9.88
N PRO A 160 6.88 11.95 9.07
CA PRO A 160 6.20 11.22 8.01
C PRO A 160 5.13 10.29 8.56
N VAL A 161 3.95 10.32 7.96
CA VAL A 161 2.78 9.52 8.38
C VAL A 161 2.40 8.42 7.37
N SER A 162 3.05 8.40 6.20
CA SER A 162 2.74 7.48 5.10
C SER A 162 4.00 6.83 4.53
N TRP A 163 3.85 6.09 3.44
CA TRP A 163 4.97 5.50 2.70
C TRP A 163 5.93 6.54 2.10
N MET A 164 5.50 7.79 1.97
CA MET A 164 6.33 8.91 1.54
C MET A 164 7.11 9.46 2.74
N ASN A 165 8.13 8.74 3.17
CA ASN A 165 8.78 8.87 4.46
C ASN A 165 10.22 9.40 4.44
N SER A 166 10.69 9.97 3.32
CA SER A 166 12.01 10.59 3.26
C SER A 166 12.12 11.78 4.23
N GLN A 167 13.27 11.90 4.89
CA GLN A 167 13.53 12.93 5.88
C GLN A 167 14.91 13.54 5.69
N LEU A 168 14.99 14.86 5.96
CA LEU A 168 16.24 15.59 6.08
C LEU A 168 16.26 16.33 7.43
N ASN A 169 17.32 16.12 8.19
CA ASN A 169 17.49 16.72 9.51
C ASN A 169 16.27 16.49 10.44
N GLY A 170 15.64 15.33 10.37
CA GLY A 170 14.48 14.96 11.16
C GLY A 170 13.14 15.52 10.66
N HIS A 171 13.11 16.23 9.53
CA HIS A 171 11.89 16.78 8.93
C HIS A 171 11.51 16.04 7.63
N PRO A 172 10.22 15.85 7.35
CA PRO A 172 9.77 15.26 6.10
C PRO A 172 10.22 16.10 4.90
N VAL A 173 10.75 15.46 3.87
CA VAL A 173 11.02 16.10 2.57
C VAL A 173 9.73 16.43 1.84
N VAL A 174 8.73 15.57 1.99
CA VAL A 174 7.37 15.75 1.47
C VAL A 174 6.40 15.75 2.67
N PRO A 175 6.23 16.90 3.35
CA PRO A 175 5.28 17.00 4.44
C PRO A 175 3.86 16.86 3.91
N ARG A 176 3.06 15.97 4.54
CA ARG A 176 1.67 15.72 4.17
C ARG A 176 0.84 15.67 5.43
N SER A 177 -0.08 16.60 5.60
CA SER A 177 -0.91 16.78 6.79
C SER A 177 -2.36 17.01 6.40
N GLY A 178 -3.28 16.88 7.34
CA GLY A 178 -4.71 16.99 7.07
C GLY A 178 -5.28 15.69 6.47
N PHE A 179 -6.13 15.80 5.48
CA PHE A 179 -6.80 14.69 4.82
C PHE A 179 -5.95 14.18 3.65
N LEU A 180 -5.39 12.97 3.77
CA LEU A 180 -4.58 12.35 2.73
C LEU A 180 -5.46 11.48 1.82
N VAL A 181 -5.23 11.54 0.51
CA VAL A 181 -6.09 10.88 -0.47
C VAL A 181 -6.11 9.36 -0.34
N GLU A 182 -4.95 8.73 -0.19
CA GLU A 182 -4.86 7.27 -0.04
C GLU A 182 -5.40 6.78 1.30
N PHE A 183 -5.26 7.56 2.39
CA PHE A 183 -5.85 7.21 3.69
C PHE A 183 -7.38 7.13 3.59
N ASN A 184 -7.98 8.13 3.00
CA ASN A 184 -9.43 8.20 2.87
C ASN A 184 -9.99 7.21 1.86
N ALA A 185 -9.23 6.86 0.82
CA ALA A 185 -9.58 5.78 -0.09
C ALA A 185 -9.52 4.40 0.60
N LEU A 186 -8.44 4.13 1.33
CA LEU A 186 -8.29 2.90 2.12
C LEU A 186 -9.36 2.81 3.21
N TRP A 187 -9.69 3.94 3.85
CA TRP A 187 -10.73 4.01 4.86
C TRP A 187 -12.10 3.65 4.31
N TYR A 188 -12.52 4.27 3.20
CA TYR A 188 -13.77 3.90 2.54
C TYR A 188 -13.81 2.40 2.18
N ASN A 189 -12.71 1.91 1.59
CA ASN A 189 -12.57 0.49 1.26
C ASN A 189 -12.68 -0.41 2.49
N ALA A 190 -12.08 -0.02 3.61
CA ALA A 190 -12.11 -0.78 4.86
C ALA A 190 -13.53 -0.84 5.47
N LEU A 191 -14.24 0.27 5.49
CA LEU A 191 -15.63 0.33 5.96
C LEU A 191 -16.54 -0.58 5.13
N VAL A 192 -16.45 -0.51 3.81
CA VAL A 192 -17.26 -1.34 2.91
C VAL A 192 -16.88 -2.82 3.03
N LEU A 193 -15.59 -3.14 3.18
CA LEU A 193 -15.16 -4.51 3.42
C LEU A 193 -15.74 -5.06 4.73
N GLY A 194 -15.58 -4.33 5.84
CA GLY A 194 -16.09 -4.74 7.16
C GLY A 194 -17.60 -4.98 7.14
N THR A 195 -18.35 -4.04 6.57
CA THR A 195 -19.81 -4.17 6.40
C THR A 195 -20.18 -5.44 5.64
N LYS A 196 -19.48 -5.77 4.54
CA LYS A 196 -19.79 -6.97 3.75
C LYS A 196 -19.32 -8.27 4.40
N LEU A 197 -18.16 -8.23 5.03
CA LEU A 197 -17.55 -9.43 5.63
C LEU A 197 -18.35 -9.92 6.83
N LEU A 198 -18.89 -8.99 7.62
CA LEU A 198 -19.63 -9.28 8.86
C LEU A 198 -21.14 -9.04 8.73
N ALA A 199 -21.67 -8.93 7.50
CA ALA A 199 -23.09 -8.66 7.26
C ALA A 199 -24.04 -9.66 7.94
N ASP A 200 -23.67 -10.94 7.98
CA ASP A 200 -24.45 -12.03 8.53
C ASP A 200 -24.06 -12.40 9.99
N ASP A 201 -23.13 -11.67 10.59
CA ASP A 201 -22.71 -11.86 11.97
C ASP A 201 -23.68 -11.16 12.92
N ALA A 202 -24.42 -11.96 13.71
CA ALA A 202 -25.44 -11.44 14.64
C ALA A 202 -24.83 -10.53 15.72
N ASP A 203 -23.60 -10.80 16.15
CA ASP A 203 -22.92 -10.04 17.22
C ASP A 203 -22.28 -8.74 16.68
N ALA A 204 -22.17 -8.60 15.36
CA ALA A 204 -21.56 -7.46 14.69
C ALA A 204 -22.60 -6.46 14.12
N GLN A 205 -23.91 -6.70 14.22
CA GLN A 205 -24.92 -5.89 13.54
C GLN A 205 -24.88 -4.39 13.89
N ALA A 206 -24.63 -4.05 15.15
CA ALA A 206 -24.50 -2.66 15.59
C ALA A 206 -23.27 -1.98 14.96
N ASP A 207 -22.16 -2.69 14.86
CA ASP A 207 -20.93 -2.22 14.24
C ASP A 207 -21.09 -2.07 12.72
N VAL A 208 -21.72 -3.05 12.07
CA VAL A 208 -22.06 -3.03 10.65
C VAL A 208 -22.91 -1.80 10.30
N ALA A 209 -23.91 -1.48 11.14
CA ALA A 209 -24.73 -0.28 10.95
C ALA A 209 -23.89 1.02 11.04
N ARG A 210 -23.01 1.14 12.04
CA ARG A 210 -22.08 2.28 12.21
C ARG A 210 -21.14 2.43 11.03
N TRP A 211 -20.57 1.33 10.55
CA TRP A 211 -19.64 1.34 9.41
C TRP A 211 -20.35 1.70 8.10
N THR A 212 -21.59 1.25 7.92
CA THR A 212 -22.42 1.60 6.76
C THR A 212 -22.70 3.10 6.74
N GLU A 213 -23.16 3.67 7.86
CA GLU A 213 -23.38 5.12 8.01
C GLU A 213 -22.10 5.91 7.71
N ALA A 214 -20.96 5.48 8.25
CA ALA A 214 -19.69 6.12 8.00
C ALA A 214 -19.29 6.05 6.51
N ALA A 215 -19.46 4.90 5.86
CA ALA A 215 -19.16 4.75 4.43
C ALA A 215 -20.04 5.61 3.56
N GLU A 216 -21.34 5.76 3.88
CA GLU A 216 -22.28 6.63 3.19
C GLU A 216 -21.89 8.11 3.32
N ALA A 217 -21.36 8.53 4.46
CA ALA A 217 -20.85 9.89 4.67
C ALA A 217 -19.51 10.13 3.94
N VAL A 218 -18.58 9.19 4.02
CA VAL A 218 -17.24 9.29 3.42
C VAL A 218 -17.31 9.40 1.90
N LYS A 219 -18.18 8.64 1.23
CA LYS A 219 -18.20 8.55 -0.23
C LYS A 219 -18.41 9.90 -0.94
N PRO A 220 -19.47 10.66 -0.70
CA PRO A 220 -19.64 11.98 -1.30
C PRO A 220 -18.58 12.97 -0.82
N ALA A 221 -18.23 12.96 0.45
CA ALA A 221 -17.24 13.85 1.02
C ALA A 221 -15.84 13.65 0.40
N PHE A 222 -15.46 12.41 0.06
CA PHE A 222 -14.22 12.12 -0.65
C PHE A 222 -14.21 12.77 -2.04
N VAL A 223 -15.29 12.64 -2.79
CA VAL A 223 -15.41 13.24 -4.13
C VAL A 223 -15.32 14.75 -4.05
N ASP A 224 -16.09 15.35 -3.14
CA ASP A 224 -16.12 16.81 -2.96
C ASP A 224 -14.77 17.38 -2.52
N MET A 225 -14.03 16.64 -1.67
CA MET A 225 -12.75 17.12 -1.14
C MET A 225 -11.59 16.91 -2.12
N PHE A 226 -11.51 15.77 -2.78
CA PHE A 226 -10.31 15.40 -3.52
C PHE A 226 -10.42 15.53 -5.03
N LEU A 227 -11.61 15.35 -5.63
CA LEU A 227 -11.73 15.40 -7.09
C LEU A 227 -11.75 16.86 -7.56
N ASN A 228 -10.67 17.26 -8.25
CA ASN A 228 -10.55 18.62 -8.75
C ASN A 228 -11.20 18.81 -10.14
N GLY A 229 -11.32 20.06 -10.56
CA GLY A 229 -11.93 20.43 -11.85
C GLY A 229 -11.18 19.93 -13.09
N TYR A 230 -9.95 19.39 -12.93
CA TYR A 230 -9.15 18.80 -14.00
C TYR A 230 -9.34 17.29 -14.12
N GLY A 231 -10.17 16.68 -13.27
CA GLY A 231 -10.52 15.25 -13.31
C GLY A 231 -9.49 14.32 -12.67
N TYR A 232 -8.63 14.83 -11.78
CA TYR A 232 -7.74 14.03 -10.95
C TYR A 232 -7.88 14.40 -9.48
N LEU A 233 -7.16 13.70 -8.57
CA LEU A 233 -7.31 13.90 -7.14
C LEU A 233 -6.18 14.76 -6.58
N TYR A 234 -6.51 15.71 -5.70
CA TYR A 234 -5.54 16.35 -4.83
C TYR A 234 -4.80 15.30 -4.01
N ASP A 235 -3.51 15.53 -3.74
CA ASP A 235 -2.70 14.58 -2.97
C ASP A 235 -3.07 14.59 -1.48
N TYR A 236 -3.27 15.78 -0.93
CA TYR A 236 -3.84 15.99 0.40
C TYR A 236 -4.54 17.34 0.49
N VAL A 237 -5.38 17.49 1.53
CA VAL A 237 -6.08 18.74 1.84
C VAL A 237 -5.85 19.07 3.32
N ASP A 238 -5.30 20.26 3.60
CA ASP A 238 -5.07 20.73 4.97
C ASP A 238 -5.62 22.16 5.14
N GLY A 239 -6.68 22.29 5.91
CA GLY A 239 -7.43 23.54 6.03
C GLY A 239 -7.95 24.03 4.68
N ASN A 240 -7.48 25.19 4.25
CA ASN A 240 -7.85 25.81 2.96
C ASN A 240 -6.88 25.46 1.82
N TYR A 241 -5.87 24.67 2.08
CA TYR A 241 -4.89 24.27 1.07
C TYR A 241 -5.20 22.87 0.54
N ALA A 242 -5.30 22.75 -0.78
CA ALA A 242 -5.40 21.47 -1.47
C ALA A 242 -4.17 21.31 -2.38
N ASP A 243 -3.36 20.27 -2.15
CA ASP A 243 -2.14 20.04 -2.94
C ASP A 243 -2.49 19.50 -4.33
N PRO A 244 -2.24 20.28 -5.41
CA PRO A 244 -2.53 19.87 -6.78
C PRO A 244 -1.42 19.01 -7.40
N SER A 245 -0.40 18.63 -6.65
CA SER A 245 0.70 17.81 -7.14
C SER A 245 0.18 16.49 -7.68
N VAL A 246 0.54 16.16 -8.91
CA VAL A 246 0.20 14.86 -9.49
C VAL A 246 1.16 13.83 -8.93
N ARG A 247 0.69 13.07 -7.94
CA ARG A 247 1.41 12.02 -7.22
C ARG A 247 0.68 10.67 -7.33
N PRO A 248 1.38 9.54 -7.15
CA PRO A 248 0.81 8.22 -7.39
C PRO A 248 -0.17 7.76 -6.31
N ASN A 249 -0.35 8.51 -5.22
CA ASN A 249 -1.30 8.18 -4.15
C ASN A 249 -2.74 8.04 -4.67
N MET A 250 -3.10 8.79 -5.72
CA MET A 250 -4.38 8.65 -6.39
C MET A 250 -4.55 7.29 -7.10
N ALA A 251 -3.46 6.60 -7.45
CA ALA A 251 -3.53 5.26 -8.03
C ALA A 251 -4.06 4.24 -7.01
N VAL A 252 -3.73 4.40 -5.72
CA VAL A 252 -4.33 3.60 -4.66
C VAL A 252 -5.84 3.77 -4.66
N ALA A 253 -6.33 5.01 -4.68
CA ALA A 253 -7.77 5.30 -4.64
C ALA A 253 -8.56 4.66 -5.79
N ILE A 254 -7.99 4.61 -7.00
CA ILE A 254 -8.66 4.03 -8.18
C ILE A 254 -8.45 2.52 -8.32
N GLY A 255 -7.41 1.96 -7.71
CA GLY A 255 -7.08 0.53 -7.77
C GLY A 255 -7.81 -0.32 -6.73
N LEU A 256 -8.31 0.25 -5.63
CA LEU A 256 -9.02 -0.47 -4.59
C LEU A 256 -10.33 -1.10 -5.10
N ASP A 257 -10.71 -2.25 -4.49
CA ASP A 257 -11.96 -2.96 -4.81
C ASP A 257 -13.18 -2.07 -4.55
N TYR A 258 -13.22 -1.45 -3.38
CA TYR A 258 -14.25 -0.50 -3.01
C TYR A 258 -13.65 0.92 -3.03
N SER A 259 -13.82 1.63 -4.12
CA SER A 259 -13.40 3.02 -4.26
C SER A 259 -14.59 3.96 -4.09
N PRO A 260 -14.43 5.13 -3.49
CA PRO A 260 -15.48 6.13 -3.44
C PRO A 260 -15.82 6.74 -4.80
N LEU A 261 -14.96 6.54 -5.81
CA LEU A 261 -15.12 7.06 -7.17
C LEU A 261 -15.96 6.13 -8.05
N ASP A 262 -16.79 6.69 -8.91
CA ASP A 262 -17.47 5.96 -9.97
C ASP A 262 -16.49 5.59 -11.12
N ARG A 263 -16.98 4.80 -12.09
CA ARG A 263 -16.15 4.33 -13.23
C ARG A 263 -15.62 5.48 -14.10
N ARG A 264 -16.42 6.54 -14.31
CA ARG A 264 -16.03 7.71 -15.12
C ARG A 264 -14.94 8.51 -14.42
N GLN A 265 -15.12 8.74 -13.13
CA GLN A 265 -14.14 9.44 -12.28
C GLN A 265 -12.83 8.65 -12.20
N ARG A 266 -12.90 7.32 -11.94
CA ARG A 266 -11.72 6.44 -11.97
C ARG A 266 -10.99 6.52 -13.31
N LYS A 267 -11.71 6.52 -14.43
CA LYS A 267 -11.09 6.65 -15.76
C LYS A 267 -10.38 7.98 -15.91
N GLY A 268 -10.97 9.08 -15.50
CA GLY A 268 -10.33 10.41 -15.56
C GLY A 268 -9.02 10.45 -14.78
N VAL A 269 -9.03 9.95 -13.54
CA VAL A 269 -7.83 9.85 -12.71
C VAL A 269 -6.78 8.90 -13.35
N LEU A 270 -7.21 7.73 -13.86
CA LEU A 270 -6.33 6.78 -14.54
C LEU A 270 -5.64 7.39 -15.77
N ASP A 271 -6.37 8.17 -16.56
CA ASP A 271 -5.80 8.86 -17.74
C ASP A 271 -4.68 9.83 -17.33
N VAL A 272 -4.84 10.54 -16.20
CA VAL A 272 -3.80 11.43 -15.66
C VAL A 272 -2.61 10.63 -15.12
N VAL A 273 -2.84 9.58 -14.34
CA VAL A 273 -1.78 8.69 -13.83
C VAL A 273 -0.98 8.08 -14.98
N THR A 274 -1.65 7.61 -16.02
CA THR A 274 -0.99 7.02 -17.20
C THR A 274 -0.11 8.05 -17.92
N ARG A 275 -0.63 9.24 -18.16
CA ARG A 275 0.07 10.29 -18.91
C ARG A 275 1.24 10.88 -18.16
N GLU A 276 1.09 11.12 -16.84
CA GLU A 276 2.06 11.89 -16.06
C GLU A 276 3.04 11.01 -15.27
N LEU A 277 2.57 9.84 -14.80
CA LEU A 277 3.34 9.06 -13.83
C LEU A 277 3.85 7.72 -14.35
N LEU A 278 3.18 7.11 -15.34
CA LEU A 278 3.58 5.79 -15.81
C LEU A 278 4.95 5.83 -16.50
N THR A 279 5.81 4.90 -16.10
CA THR A 279 7.10 4.59 -16.75
C THR A 279 7.16 3.10 -17.06
N PRO A 280 8.13 2.62 -17.85
CA PRO A 280 8.34 1.18 -18.06
C PRO A 280 8.66 0.41 -16.77
N LYS A 281 9.02 1.09 -15.67
CA LYS A 281 9.54 0.49 -14.43
C LYS A 281 8.73 0.85 -13.17
N GLY A 282 7.54 1.42 -13.32
CA GLY A 282 6.71 1.81 -12.19
C GLY A 282 6.03 3.16 -12.36
N LEU A 283 5.39 3.64 -11.30
CA LEU A 283 4.82 4.99 -11.28
C LEU A 283 5.80 5.98 -10.67
N ARG A 284 6.03 7.10 -11.35
CA ARG A 284 6.75 8.25 -10.80
C ARG A 284 6.11 8.70 -9.51
N THR A 285 6.93 9.14 -8.56
CA THR A 285 6.45 9.68 -7.27
C THR A 285 6.01 11.13 -7.36
N LEU A 286 6.35 11.81 -8.47
CA LEU A 286 5.92 13.16 -8.80
C LEU A 286 5.91 13.33 -10.33
N SER A 287 4.94 14.09 -10.85
CA SER A 287 4.88 14.43 -12.28
C SER A 287 6.09 15.27 -12.71
N PRO A 288 6.65 15.01 -13.92
CA PRO A 288 7.72 15.84 -14.49
C PRO A 288 7.37 17.33 -14.66
N LYS A 289 6.08 17.68 -14.63
CA LYS A 289 5.59 19.05 -14.73
C LYS A 289 5.56 19.80 -13.39
N SER A 290 5.75 19.09 -12.29
CA SER A 290 5.70 19.68 -10.96
C SER A 290 7.01 20.34 -10.59
N TYR A 291 6.91 21.45 -9.87
CA TYR A 291 8.09 22.08 -9.26
C TYR A 291 8.75 21.10 -8.27
N GLY A 292 10.07 21.03 -8.28
CA GLY A 292 10.82 20.12 -7.42
C GLY A 292 10.97 18.69 -7.97
N TYR A 293 10.52 18.40 -9.21
CA TYR A 293 10.76 17.11 -9.86
C TYR A 293 12.25 16.78 -9.97
N ARG A 294 12.64 15.62 -9.43
CA ARG A 294 14.01 15.11 -9.42
C ARG A 294 14.02 13.67 -9.97
N PRO A 295 14.29 13.45 -11.25
CA PRO A 295 14.09 12.15 -11.89
C PRO A 295 15.09 11.08 -11.49
N PHE A 296 16.24 11.43 -10.93
CA PHE A 296 17.34 10.50 -10.66
C PHE A 296 17.61 10.36 -9.17
N TYR A 297 17.71 9.11 -8.71
CA TYR A 297 18.12 8.77 -7.33
C TYR A 297 19.64 8.64 -7.28
N LEU A 298 20.34 9.78 -7.36
CA LEU A 298 21.81 9.87 -7.48
C LEU A 298 22.37 10.96 -6.58
N GLY A 299 23.69 10.98 -6.44
CA GLY A 299 24.42 12.00 -5.72
C GLY A 299 24.64 11.68 -4.23
N SER A 300 24.78 12.70 -3.43
CA SER A 300 24.97 12.64 -1.98
C SER A 300 23.76 12.01 -1.28
N PRO A 301 23.87 11.56 -0.01
CA PRO A 301 22.73 11.10 0.75
C PRO A 301 21.57 12.11 0.80
N THR A 302 21.88 13.40 0.96
CA THR A 302 20.88 14.48 0.95
C THR A 302 20.14 14.57 -0.38
N GLU A 303 20.85 14.58 -1.51
CA GLU A 303 20.23 14.63 -2.83
C GLU A 303 19.34 13.40 -3.10
N ARG A 304 19.76 12.23 -2.64
CA ARG A 304 18.95 11.01 -2.74
C ARG A 304 17.67 11.08 -1.89
N GLU A 305 17.76 11.56 -0.65
CA GLU A 305 16.58 11.76 0.21
C GLU A 305 15.60 12.78 -0.40
N GLU A 306 16.09 13.88 -0.95
CA GLU A 306 15.26 14.86 -1.66
C GLU A 306 14.58 14.29 -2.91
N ALA A 307 15.25 13.39 -3.62
CA ALA A 307 14.69 12.75 -4.81
C ALA A 307 13.68 11.64 -4.51
N LEU A 308 13.84 10.92 -3.39
CA LEU A 308 13.20 9.62 -3.08
C LEU A 308 11.69 9.58 -3.36
N HIS A 309 10.97 10.68 -3.09
CA HIS A 309 9.53 10.82 -3.35
C HIS A 309 9.18 12.00 -4.26
N ASN A 310 10.16 12.53 -5.00
CA ASN A 310 10.00 13.67 -5.91
C ASN A 310 10.39 13.36 -7.37
N GLY A 311 10.29 12.09 -7.76
CA GLY A 311 10.56 11.69 -9.16
C GLY A 311 10.67 10.19 -9.33
N PRO A 312 11.65 9.49 -8.70
CA PRO A 312 11.92 8.09 -8.92
C PRO A 312 10.66 7.21 -8.92
N ALA A 313 10.63 6.26 -9.84
CA ALA A 313 9.47 5.40 -10.04
C ALA A 313 9.45 4.26 -9.02
N ARG A 314 8.26 3.94 -8.53
CA ARG A 314 8.02 2.87 -7.57
C ARG A 314 7.29 1.69 -8.24
N PRO A 315 7.93 0.51 -8.34
CA PRO A 315 7.33 -0.66 -8.97
C PRO A 315 6.11 -1.21 -8.21
N TRP A 316 6.08 -1.13 -6.86
CA TRP A 316 4.96 -1.65 -6.08
C TRP A 316 3.59 -1.02 -6.42
N LEU A 317 3.59 0.23 -6.90
CA LEU A 317 2.39 0.95 -7.31
C LEU A 317 1.77 0.40 -8.61
N ILE A 318 2.52 -0.39 -9.37
CA ILE A 318 2.01 -1.05 -10.59
C ILE A 318 0.82 -1.96 -10.29
N GLY A 319 0.80 -2.60 -9.13
CA GLY A 319 -0.33 -3.43 -8.73
C GLY A 319 -1.64 -2.64 -8.69
N PHE A 320 -1.64 -1.48 -8.04
CA PHE A 320 -2.82 -0.59 -7.99
C PHE A 320 -3.18 -0.02 -9.36
N TYR A 321 -2.17 0.33 -10.17
CA TYR A 321 -2.40 0.78 -11.54
C TYR A 321 -3.04 -0.31 -12.40
N ALA A 322 -2.55 -1.54 -12.34
CA ALA A 322 -3.07 -2.68 -13.08
C ALA A 322 -4.53 -2.98 -12.68
N GLU A 323 -4.82 -3.03 -11.38
CA GLU A 323 -6.18 -3.19 -10.86
C GLU A 323 -7.11 -2.07 -11.39
N ALA A 324 -6.67 -0.81 -11.31
CA ALA A 324 -7.44 0.33 -11.82
C ALA A 324 -7.70 0.20 -13.32
N TYR A 325 -6.67 -0.17 -14.10
CA TYR A 325 -6.78 -0.34 -15.55
C TYR A 325 -7.78 -1.43 -15.92
N LEU A 326 -7.69 -2.59 -15.27
CA LEU A 326 -8.61 -3.72 -15.52
C LEU A 326 -10.04 -3.39 -15.06
N ARG A 327 -10.24 -2.61 -14.01
CA ARG A 327 -11.60 -2.16 -13.59
C ARG A 327 -12.25 -1.21 -14.59
N VAL A 328 -11.45 -0.41 -15.27
CA VAL A 328 -11.95 0.53 -16.29
C VAL A 328 -12.17 -0.17 -17.64
N PHE A 329 -11.21 -0.98 -18.07
CA PHE A 329 -11.20 -1.56 -19.42
C PHE A 329 -11.60 -3.04 -19.49
N GLY A 330 -11.70 -3.73 -18.34
CA GLY A 330 -12.04 -5.14 -18.29
C GLY A 330 -11.00 -6.02 -18.97
N MET A 331 -11.43 -7.15 -19.53
CA MET A 331 -10.55 -8.12 -20.18
C MET A 331 -9.75 -7.56 -21.37
N SER A 332 -10.23 -6.50 -22.02
CA SER A 332 -9.48 -5.84 -23.09
C SER A 332 -8.17 -5.19 -22.61
N GLY A 333 -8.03 -4.95 -21.31
CA GLY A 333 -6.83 -4.40 -20.69
C GLY A 333 -5.73 -5.40 -20.39
N VAL A 334 -6.02 -6.70 -20.37
CA VAL A 334 -5.08 -7.74 -19.90
C VAL A 334 -3.78 -7.72 -20.70
N ASN A 335 -3.85 -7.74 -22.03
CA ASN A 335 -2.66 -7.73 -22.88
C ASN A 335 -1.77 -6.48 -22.68
N TYR A 336 -2.37 -5.36 -22.33
CA TYR A 336 -1.61 -4.14 -22.01
C TYR A 336 -0.83 -4.29 -20.71
N ILE A 337 -1.48 -4.82 -19.67
CA ILE A 337 -0.85 -5.07 -18.38
C ILE A 337 0.26 -6.12 -18.50
N ASP A 338 0.03 -7.22 -19.22
CA ASP A 338 1.04 -8.25 -19.45
C ASP A 338 2.31 -7.68 -20.12
N ARG A 339 2.14 -6.86 -21.17
CA ARG A 339 3.28 -6.20 -21.83
C ARG A 339 4.04 -5.25 -20.90
N MET A 340 3.34 -4.56 -20.01
CA MET A 340 3.96 -3.68 -19.03
C MET A 340 4.81 -4.49 -18.03
N LEU A 341 4.31 -5.65 -17.57
CA LEU A 341 5.03 -6.52 -16.63
C LEU A 341 6.26 -7.18 -17.27
N ILE A 342 6.21 -7.56 -18.55
CA ILE A 342 7.36 -8.07 -19.30
C ILE A 342 8.55 -7.09 -19.28
N GLY A 343 8.27 -5.78 -19.21
CA GLY A 343 9.30 -4.75 -19.12
C GLY A 343 10.26 -4.88 -17.91
N PHE A 344 9.93 -5.74 -16.93
CA PHE A 344 10.78 -6.02 -15.77
C PHE A 344 11.69 -7.25 -15.94
N GLU A 345 11.55 -8.05 -17.00
CA GLU A 345 12.32 -9.29 -17.17
C GLU A 345 13.83 -9.04 -17.23
N ASP A 346 14.26 -7.97 -17.89
CA ASP A 346 15.68 -7.62 -18.01
C ASP A 346 16.33 -7.31 -16.66
N ASP A 347 15.54 -6.85 -15.68
CA ASP A 347 16.04 -6.53 -14.34
C ASP A 347 16.47 -7.77 -13.55
N MET A 348 15.98 -8.96 -13.93
CA MET A 348 16.36 -10.22 -13.30
C MET A 348 17.86 -10.57 -13.48
N SER A 349 18.50 -9.95 -14.45
CA SER A 349 19.93 -10.18 -14.77
C SER A 349 20.82 -8.99 -14.45
N THR A 350 20.23 -7.85 -14.03
CA THR A 350 20.95 -6.60 -13.76
C THR A 350 20.65 -6.10 -12.36
N GLY A 351 21.61 -5.47 -11.70
CA GLY A 351 21.40 -4.89 -10.36
C GLY A 351 21.11 -5.96 -9.30
N CYS A 352 19.86 -6.13 -8.95
CA CYS A 352 19.37 -7.12 -7.97
C CYS A 352 19.08 -8.46 -8.65
N ILE A 353 20.11 -9.24 -8.95
CA ILE A 353 19.99 -10.50 -9.72
C ILE A 353 18.92 -11.43 -9.13
N GLY A 354 17.92 -11.74 -9.94
CA GLY A 354 16.76 -12.58 -9.57
C GLY A 354 15.67 -11.86 -8.79
N SER A 355 15.77 -10.54 -8.61
CA SER A 355 14.82 -9.67 -7.91
C SER A 355 14.62 -8.36 -8.65
N LEU A 356 13.69 -7.54 -8.18
CA LEU A 356 13.45 -6.18 -8.67
C LEU A 356 14.12 -5.16 -7.75
N SER A 357 14.57 -4.05 -8.32
CA SER A 357 15.05 -2.91 -7.53
C SER A 357 13.92 -2.24 -6.77
N GLN A 358 14.22 -1.69 -5.60
CA GLN A 358 13.26 -0.98 -4.74
C GLN A 358 12.61 0.21 -5.46
N LEU A 359 13.36 0.91 -6.29
CA LEU A 359 12.94 2.04 -7.09
C LEU A 359 13.75 2.14 -8.38
N TYR A 360 13.28 2.95 -9.31
CA TYR A 360 13.95 3.20 -10.59
C TYR A 360 14.05 4.69 -10.85
N ASP A 361 15.12 5.11 -11.51
CA ASP A 361 15.19 6.48 -12.04
C ASP A 361 13.95 6.75 -12.93
N ALA A 362 13.38 7.94 -12.83
CA ALA A 362 12.10 8.25 -13.47
C ALA A 362 12.23 8.65 -14.95
N ASN A 363 13.46 8.90 -15.40
CA ASN A 363 13.80 9.22 -16.80
C ASN A 363 14.78 8.17 -17.35
N PRO A 364 14.85 8.02 -18.68
CA PRO A 364 15.81 7.11 -19.31
C PRO A 364 17.23 7.28 -18.79
N PRO A 365 17.96 6.18 -18.59
CA PRO A 365 17.65 4.80 -18.98
C PRO A 365 16.80 4.01 -17.97
N PHE A 366 16.12 4.64 -17.01
CA PHE A 366 15.28 3.99 -15.98
C PHE A 366 16.04 2.98 -15.11
N THR A 367 17.22 3.36 -14.67
CA THR A 367 18.12 2.48 -13.92
C THR A 367 17.53 2.11 -12.56
N GLY A 368 17.57 0.83 -12.23
CA GLY A 368 17.18 0.33 -10.90
C GLY A 368 18.12 0.82 -9.81
N ARG A 369 17.56 1.21 -8.66
CA ARG A 369 18.24 1.79 -7.50
C ARG A 369 17.72 1.21 -6.19
N GLY A 370 18.48 1.45 -5.13
CA GLY A 370 18.13 1.00 -3.80
C GLY A 370 18.43 -0.48 -3.55
N ALA A 371 18.02 -0.96 -2.39
CA ALA A 371 18.09 -2.39 -2.03
C ALA A 371 16.97 -3.19 -2.72
N ILE A 372 17.06 -4.50 -2.57
CA ILE A 372 15.99 -5.41 -2.99
C ILE A 372 14.78 -5.21 -2.07
#